data_d85d9f348dbe253e1ddc324211f2652e
#
_entry.id   d85d9f348dbe253e1ddc324211f2652e
#
_cell.length_a   1.000
_cell.length_b   1.000
_cell.length_c   1.000
_cell.angle_alpha   90.00
_cell.angle_beta   90.00
_cell.angle_gamma   90.00
#
_symmetry.space_group_name_H-M   'P 1'
#
loop_
_entity.id
_entity.type
_entity.pdbx_description
1 polymer ?
#
loop_
_entity_poly.entity_id
_entity_poly.type
_entity_poly.pdbx_seq_one_letter_code
_entity_poly.pdbx_strand_id
1 'polypeptide(L)'
;MGMLTSLNSSKNHLSFMSQGVILITGATGHLGANLLRRLLSDGDTVRVFQRPGRDHEALQGLEVDIVYGDLRDPESVEVAVKGCSRIYHCAAMVSTIDGDQAHKREVYEVNVLGTRHILEAALRQGVEKVVVSGSLSATGHDPERPSDESMPFYPFDRQMPYGFTKHLVEHECLRAHAEGLKVVVATSCAIIGPHDYVPSRMGQVLIDYAKGSLRAYIPGGFEFVSTLDIVEGHVLAMKSGRSGQKYIISSTYMSVDELMTLFGEVTGCPKPRLRLPAGVMAVIAEVADRSWFRLFPNRPRRFTPGAVRLLQMHRKVDHRKARDELGFRPTPLSDAVRAAYEDFVRRGVIVPKV
;
A
#
# COMPACT_ATOMS: atom_id res chain seq x y z
N MET A 1 40.69 22.95 -52.58
CA MET A 1 41.43 22.21 -51.51
C MET A 1 40.72 22.52 -50.19
N GLY A 2 39.71 21.78 -49.88
CA GLY A 2 38.82 22.00 -48.76
C GLY A 2 38.62 20.68 -48.02
N MET A 3 39.10 20.62 -46.78
CA MET A 3 38.91 19.47 -45.89
C MET A 3 37.52 19.50 -45.28
N LEU A 4 36.76 18.45 -45.57
CA LEU A 4 35.54 18.09 -44.90
C LEU A 4 35.89 17.40 -43.56
N THR A 5 35.62 18.06 -42.43
CA THR A 5 35.65 17.45 -41.12
C THR A 5 34.30 16.84 -40.81
N SER A 6 34.23 15.51 -40.83
CA SER A 6 33.08 14.72 -40.41
C SER A 6 32.89 14.82 -38.91
N LEU A 7 31.79 15.39 -38.44
CA LEU A 7 31.32 15.30 -37.10
C LEU A 7 30.78 13.88 -36.82
N ASN A 8 31.55 13.12 -36.08
CA ASN A 8 31.22 11.81 -35.60
C ASN A 8 30.26 11.95 -34.40
N SER A 9 28.98 11.84 -34.66
CA SER A 9 27.93 11.77 -33.63
C SER A 9 28.07 10.43 -32.90
N SER A 10 28.82 10.42 -31.82
CA SER A 10 28.88 9.29 -30.89
C SER A 10 27.52 9.16 -30.19
N LYS A 11 26.65 8.30 -30.73
CA LYS A 11 25.50 7.78 -30.01
C LYS A 11 26.02 6.99 -28.82
N ASN A 12 25.99 7.59 -27.64
CA ASN A 12 26.11 6.87 -26.38
C ASN A 12 24.90 5.95 -26.26
N HIS A 13 24.98 4.76 -26.85
CA HIS A 13 24.21 3.62 -26.41
C HIS A 13 24.72 3.25 -25.01
N LEU A 14 24.10 3.82 -23.97
CA LEU A 14 24.13 3.22 -22.66
C LEU A 14 23.62 1.79 -22.83
N SER A 15 24.53 0.85 -22.75
CA SER A 15 24.27 -0.57 -22.64
C SER A 15 23.30 -0.77 -21.48
N PHE A 16 22.02 -0.97 -21.77
CA PHE A 16 21.08 -1.58 -20.84
C PHE A 16 21.60 -3.00 -20.59
N MET A 17 22.40 -3.15 -19.53
CA MET A 17 22.62 -4.46 -18.94
C MET A 17 21.25 -5.08 -18.76
N SER A 18 21.04 -6.32 -19.16
CA SER A 18 19.78 -7.04 -19.02
C SER A 18 19.39 -6.94 -17.53
N GLN A 19 18.44 -6.06 -17.24
CA GLN A 19 17.92 -5.94 -15.89
C GLN A 19 17.21 -7.26 -15.62
N GLY A 20 17.71 -8.06 -14.66
CA GLY A 20 17.13 -9.36 -14.35
C GLY A 20 15.65 -9.23 -13.95
N VAL A 21 14.94 -10.34 -13.93
CA VAL A 21 13.49 -10.37 -13.64
C VAL A 21 13.19 -9.76 -12.28
N ILE A 22 12.21 -8.88 -12.22
CA ILE A 22 11.67 -8.30 -10.98
C ILE A 22 10.44 -9.08 -10.54
N LEU A 23 10.44 -9.62 -9.33
CA LEU A 23 9.26 -10.24 -8.75
C LEU A 23 8.39 -9.19 -8.05
N ILE A 24 7.08 -9.20 -8.33
CA ILE A 24 6.08 -8.48 -7.54
C ILE A 24 5.13 -9.49 -6.90
N THR A 25 4.98 -9.42 -5.58
CA THR A 25 3.87 -10.08 -4.89
C THR A 25 2.78 -9.05 -4.61
N GLY A 26 1.51 -9.46 -4.66
CA GLY A 26 0.39 -8.55 -4.44
C GLY A 26 0.08 -7.60 -5.59
N ALA A 27 0.48 -7.95 -6.82
CA ALA A 27 0.25 -7.16 -8.04
C ALA A 27 -1.23 -6.91 -8.36
N THR A 28 -2.16 -7.64 -7.76
CA THR A 28 -3.60 -7.45 -7.91
C THR A 28 -4.21 -6.50 -6.86
N GLY A 29 -3.44 -6.10 -5.85
CA GLY A 29 -3.83 -5.09 -4.86
C GLY A 29 -3.59 -3.67 -5.37
N HIS A 30 -4.17 -2.67 -4.70
CA HIS A 30 -4.13 -1.26 -5.12
C HIS A 30 -2.71 -0.74 -5.37
N LEU A 31 -1.80 -0.89 -4.40
CA LEU A 31 -0.39 -0.50 -4.58
C LEU A 31 0.30 -1.34 -5.66
N GLY A 32 0.19 -2.67 -5.58
CA GLY A 32 0.91 -3.56 -6.49
C GLY A 32 0.49 -3.42 -7.95
N ALA A 33 -0.80 -3.15 -8.22
CA ALA A 33 -1.31 -2.92 -9.57
C ALA A 33 -0.76 -1.64 -10.22
N ASN A 34 -0.56 -0.58 -9.42
CA ASN A 34 0.05 0.66 -9.87
C ASN A 34 1.58 0.49 -10.04
N LEU A 35 2.25 -0.18 -9.11
CA LEU A 35 3.69 -0.46 -9.19
C LEU A 35 4.01 -1.35 -10.40
N LEU A 36 3.21 -2.39 -10.65
CA LEU A 36 3.35 -3.24 -11.83
C LEU A 36 3.34 -2.41 -13.12
N ARG A 37 2.33 -1.53 -13.28
CA ARG A 37 2.22 -0.66 -14.45
C ARG A 37 3.41 0.27 -14.61
N ARG A 38 3.91 0.82 -13.50
CA ARG A 38 5.09 1.66 -13.50
C ARG A 38 6.32 0.89 -14.00
N LEU A 39 6.59 -0.29 -13.46
CA LEU A 39 7.75 -1.09 -13.86
C LEU A 39 7.68 -1.52 -15.32
N LEU A 40 6.49 -1.91 -15.80
CA LEU A 40 6.30 -2.23 -17.22
C LEU A 40 6.52 -1.00 -18.12
N SER A 41 6.06 0.19 -17.69
CA SER A 41 6.31 1.44 -18.42
C SER A 41 7.77 1.86 -18.43
N ASP A 42 8.55 1.48 -17.43
CA ASP A 42 9.98 1.69 -17.34
C ASP A 42 10.77 0.65 -18.17
N GLY A 43 10.09 -0.34 -18.78
CA GLY A 43 10.68 -1.39 -19.60
C GLY A 43 11.25 -2.57 -18.81
N ASP A 44 10.92 -2.69 -17.54
CA ASP A 44 11.36 -3.82 -16.70
C ASP A 44 10.64 -5.12 -17.08
N THR A 45 11.35 -6.25 -16.98
CA THR A 45 10.78 -7.60 -17.08
C THR A 45 10.22 -7.99 -15.72
N VAL A 46 8.90 -8.20 -15.64
CA VAL A 46 8.21 -8.42 -14.37
C VAL A 46 7.59 -9.80 -14.30
N ARG A 47 7.85 -10.50 -13.18
CA ARG A 47 7.14 -11.69 -12.75
C ARG A 47 6.15 -11.33 -11.65
N VAL A 48 4.94 -11.86 -11.73
CA VAL A 48 3.88 -11.70 -10.73
C VAL A 48 3.68 -13.01 -9.99
N PHE A 49 3.73 -12.98 -8.64
CA PHE A 49 3.35 -14.11 -7.80
C PHE A 49 1.92 -13.93 -7.32
N GLN A 50 1.03 -14.84 -7.72
CA GLN A 50 -0.41 -14.75 -7.52
C GLN A 50 -1.00 -16.06 -7.03
N ARG A 51 -2.04 -15.97 -6.18
CA ARG A 51 -2.81 -17.16 -5.79
C ARG A 51 -3.57 -17.75 -6.98
N PRO A 52 -3.63 -19.08 -7.13
CA PRO A 52 -4.34 -19.72 -8.23
C PRO A 52 -5.85 -19.43 -8.21
N GLY A 53 -6.50 -19.58 -9.37
CA GLY A 53 -7.96 -19.57 -9.51
C GLY A 53 -8.63 -18.21 -9.70
N ARG A 54 -7.87 -17.15 -10.07
CA ARG A 54 -8.44 -15.83 -10.40
C ARG A 54 -7.72 -15.20 -11.57
N ASP A 55 -8.39 -15.15 -12.72
CA ASP A 55 -8.09 -14.13 -13.72
C ASP A 55 -8.49 -12.79 -13.10
N HIS A 56 -7.51 -11.94 -12.85
CA HIS A 56 -7.74 -10.69 -12.16
C HIS A 56 -7.69 -9.51 -13.13
N GLU A 57 -8.74 -8.67 -13.12
CA GLU A 57 -8.86 -7.46 -13.96
C GLU A 57 -7.58 -6.60 -13.94
N ALA A 58 -6.87 -6.56 -12.79
CA ALA A 58 -5.63 -5.81 -12.64
C ALA A 58 -4.50 -6.27 -13.59
N LEU A 59 -4.52 -7.51 -14.07
CA LEU A 59 -3.48 -8.10 -14.91
C LEU A 59 -3.91 -8.22 -16.39
N GLN A 60 -5.17 -7.95 -16.70
CA GLN A 60 -5.68 -8.09 -18.08
C GLN A 60 -4.95 -7.12 -19.02
N GLY A 61 -4.52 -7.67 -20.17
CA GLY A 61 -3.81 -6.90 -21.21
C GLY A 61 -2.38 -6.52 -20.86
N LEU A 62 -1.81 -7.04 -19.77
CA LEU A 62 -0.41 -6.82 -19.41
C LEU A 62 0.43 -8.04 -19.78
N GLU A 63 1.59 -7.80 -20.40
CA GLU A 63 2.58 -8.85 -20.70
C GLU A 63 3.46 -9.09 -19.46
N VAL A 64 3.10 -10.10 -18.67
CA VAL A 64 3.80 -10.47 -17.45
C VAL A 64 3.94 -11.99 -17.33
N ASP A 65 5.04 -12.43 -16.73
CA ASP A 65 5.22 -13.84 -16.31
C ASP A 65 4.44 -14.07 -15.01
N ILE A 66 3.46 -14.97 -14.99
CA ILE A 66 2.63 -15.26 -13.82
C ILE A 66 3.02 -16.60 -13.23
N VAL A 67 3.49 -16.59 -11.98
CA VAL A 67 3.72 -17.79 -11.17
C VAL A 67 2.61 -17.90 -10.14
N TYR A 68 1.92 -19.03 -10.13
CA TYR A 68 0.85 -19.30 -9.17
C TYR A 68 1.37 -20.01 -7.93
N GLY A 69 0.91 -19.55 -6.75
CA GLY A 69 1.25 -20.15 -5.47
C GLY A 69 0.63 -19.40 -4.29
N ASP A 70 0.99 -19.79 -3.07
CA ASP A 70 0.55 -19.15 -1.84
C ASP A 70 1.78 -18.74 -1.01
N LEU A 71 1.79 -17.54 -0.44
CA LEU A 71 2.88 -17.07 0.44
C LEU A 71 3.09 -17.97 1.65
N ARG A 72 2.07 -18.72 2.07
CA ARG A 72 2.14 -19.68 3.17
C ARG A 72 2.86 -20.99 2.81
N ASP A 73 3.03 -21.24 1.51
CA ASP A 73 3.74 -22.39 0.97
C ASP A 73 5.16 -21.99 0.53
N PRO A 74 6.20 -22.36 1.30
CA PRO A 74 7.58 -21.99 0.99
C PRO A 74 8.08 -22.56 -0.34
N GLU A 75 7.57 -23.71 -0.79
CA GLU A 75 8.00 -24.33 -2.05
C GLU A 75 7.51 -23.50 -3.24
N SER A 76 6.26 -23.04 -3.21
CA SER A 76 5.71 -22.18 -4.25
C SER A 76 6.41 -20.80 -4.29
N VAL A 77 6.81 -20.28 -3.12
CA VAL A 77 7.60 -19.06 -3.02
C VAL A 77 8.99 -19.24 -3.63
N GLU A 78 9.65 -20.36 -3.37
CA GLU A 78 10.97 -20.67 -3.93
C GLU A 78 10.93 -20.68 -5.48
N VAL A 79 9.90 -21.29 -6.05
CA VAL A 79 9.68 -21.31 -7.51
C VAL A 79 9.48 -19.90 -8.05
N ALA A 80 8.71 -19.06 -7.35
CA ALA A 80 8.44 -17.69 -7.78
C ALA A 80 9.70 -16.79 -7.76
N VAL A 81 10.56 -16.95 -6.75
CA VAL A 81 11.78 -16.14 -6.57
C VAL A 81 12.91 -16.57 -7.50
N LYS A 82 12.88 -17.82 -7.98
CA LYS A 82 13.97 -18.39 -8.80
C LYS A 82 14.28 -17.52 -10.04
N GLY A 83 15.54 -17.09 -10.15
CA GLY A 83 16.04 -16.27 -11.27
C GLY A 83 15.62 -14.79 -11.21
N CYS A 84 15.00 -14.35 -10.11
CA CYS A 84 14.71 -12.94 -9.93
C CYS A 84 15.91 -12.19 -9.35
N SER A 85 16.15 -10.98 -9.85
CA SER A 85 17.24 -10.10 -9.34
C SER A 85 16.74 -9.19 -8.21
N ARG A 86 15.49 -8.74 -8.27
CA ARG A 86 14.89 -7.79 -7.32
C ARG A 86 13.47 -8.21 -6.98
N ILE A 87 13.00 -7.84 -5.78
CA ILE A 87 11.65 -8.19 -5.33
C ILE A 87 10.97 -6.95 -4.74
N TYR A 88 9.72 -6.72 -5.16
CA TYR A 88 8.77 -5.85 -4.48
C TYR A 88 7.72 -6.71 -3.79
N HIS A 89 7.79 -6.78 -2.45
CA HIS A 89 6.83 -7.54 -1.66
C HIS A 89 5.71 -6.63 -1.16
N CYS A 90 4.63 -6.54 -1.96
CA CYS A 90 3.45 -5.71 -1.65
C CYS A 90 2.26 -6.52 -1.13
N ALA A 91 2.33 -7.84 -1.20
CA ALA A 91 1.25 -8.71 -0.72
C ALA A 91 1.10 -8.62 0.80
N ALA A 92 -0.13 -8.43 1.24
CA ALA A 92 -0.51 -8.51 2.64
C ALA A 92 -2.02 -8.74 2.77
N MET A 93 -2.43 -9.41 3.84
CA MET A 93 -3.82 -9.46 4.28
C MET A 93 -4.08 -8.24 5.18
N VAL A 94 -4.73 -7.21 4.61
CA VAL A 94 -5.11 -6.00 5.36
C VAL A 94 -6.39 -6.29 6.15
N SER A 95 -6.32 -6.13 7.46
CA SER A 95 -7.46 -6.32 8.36
C SER A 95 -7.63 -5.14 9.30
N THR A 96 -8.87 -4.69 9.45
CA THR A 96 -9.24 -3.62 10.37
C THR A 96 -10.23 -4.10 11.44
N ILE A 97 -10.43 -5.41 11.52
CA ILE A 97 -11.21 -6.07 12.55
C ILE A 97 -10.26 -6.76 13.52
N ASP A 98 -10.67 -6.89 14.77
CA ASP A 98 -9.94 -7.69 15.76
C ASP A 98 -10.02 -9.18 15.40
N GLY A 99 -11.19 -9.63 14.95
CA GLY A 99 -11.42 -11.00 14.51
C GLY A 99 -11.33 -12.04 15.65
N ASP A 100 -11.58 -13.30 15.29
CA ASP A 100 -11.35 -14.45 16.16
C ASP A 100 -9.91 -14.98 16.03
N GLN A 101 -9.60 -16.05 16.73
CA GLN A 101 -8.26 -16.67 16.72
C GLN A 101 -7.87 -17.20 15.32
N ALA A 102 -8.86 -17.73 14.56
CA ALA A 102 -8.61 -18.23 13.22
C ALA A 102 -8.21 -17.08 12.28
N HIS A 103 -8.94 -15.97 12.34
CA HIS A 103 -8.63 -14.75 11.60
C HIS A 103 -7.25 -14.17 11.96
N LYS A 104 -6.93 -14.08 13.26
CA LYS A 104 -5.62 -13.60 13.74
C LYS A 104 -4.49 -14.47 13.23
N ARG A 105 -4.70 -15.79 13.26
CA ARG A 105 -3.75 -16.77 12.75
C ARG A 105 -3.54 -16.61 11.24
N GLU A 106 -4.60 -16.49 10.47
CA GLU A 106 -4.51 -16.30 9.01
C GLU A 106 -3.75 -15.00 8.65
N VAL A 107 -4.06 -13.88 9.32
CA VAL A 107 -3.34 -12.61 9.12
C VAL A 107 -1.85 -12.77 9.45
N TYR A 108 -1.51 -13.51 10.50
CA TYR A 108 -0.12 -13.79 10.88
C TYR A 108 0.57 -14.68 9.85
N GLU A 109 -0.06 -15.77 9.43
CA GLU A 109 0.51 -16.73 8.46
C GLU A 109 0.79 -16.04 7.12
N VAL A 110 -0.15 -15.25 6.61
CA VAL A 110 0.02 -14.54 5.34
C VAL A 110 1.06 -13.42 5.47
N ASN A 111 0.97 -12.58 6.50
CA ASN A 111 1.79 -11.38 6.57
C ASN A 111 3.20 -11.67 7.09
N VAL A 112 3.32 -12.42 8.18
CA VAL A 112 4.62 -12.65 8.84
C VAL A 112 5.34 -13.82 8.24
N LEU A 113 4.72 -15.00 8.23
CA LEU A 113 5.37 -16.20 7.67
C LEU A 113 5.55 -16.07 6.16
N GLY A 114 4.56 -15.52 5.44
CA GLY A 114 4.68 -15.26 4.01
C GLY A 114 5.83 -14.31 3.67
N THR A 115 6.02 -13.23 4.45
CA THR A 115 7.18 -12.35 4.28
C THR A 115 8.49 -13.08 4.58
N ARG A 116 8.53 -13.87 5.67
CA ARG A 116 9.70 -14.69 6.00
C ARG A 116 10.08 -15.61 4.84
N HIS A 117 9.14 -16.33 4.25
CA HIS A 117 9.40 -17.24 3.11
C HIS A 117 10.00 -16.49 1.91
N ILE A 118 9.47 -15.29 1.58
CA ILE A 118 10.02 -14.43 0.51
C ILE A 118 11.46 -14.03 0.81
N LEU A 119 11.75 -13.57 2.05
CA LEU A 119 13.08 -13.11 2.43
C LEU A 119 14.10 -14.26 2.46
N GLU A 120 13.71 -15.42 2.97
CA GLU A 120 14.56 -16.61 2.99
C GLU A 120 14.84 -17.14 1.57
N ALA A 121 13.82 -17.20 0.70
CA ALA A 121 14.01 -17.56 -0.70
C ALA A 121 14.92 -16.55 -1.40
N ALA A 122 14.75 -15.26 -1.15
CA ALA A 122 15.60 -14.21 -1.69
C ALA A 122 17.07 -14.36 -1.29
N LEU A 123 17.35 -14.71 -0.02
CA LEU A 123 18.70 -15.01 0.47
C LEU A 123 19.29 -16.22 -0.25
N ARG A 124 18.55 -17.34 -0.31
CA ARG A 124 19.04 -18.58 -0.95
C ARG A 124 19.31 -18.42 -2.44
N GLN A 125 18.48 -17.63 -3.13
CA GLN A 125 18.56 -17.41 -4.58
C GLN A 125 19.50 -16.26 -4.97
N GLY A 126 20.11 -15.56 -4.00
CA GLY A 126 21.03 -14.45 -4.26
C GLY A 126 20.37 -13.21 -4.85
N VAL A 127 19.11 -12.93 -4.46
CA VAL A 127 18.41 -11.70 -4.87
C VAL A 127 19.17 -10.46 -4.41
N GLU A 128 19.37 -9.50 -5.30
CA GLU A 128 20.18 -8.30 -5.04
C GLU A 128 19.55 -7.40 -3.96
N LYS A 129 18.22 -7.20 -4.02
CA LYS A 129 17.51 -6.32 -3.08
C LYS A 129 16.02 -6.62 -3.03
N VAL A 130 15.45 -6.47 -1.84
CA VAL A 130 14.01 -6.59 -1.59
C VAL A 130 13.47 -5.28 -1.02
N VAL A 131 12.37 -4.78 -1.59
CA VAL A 131 11.57 -3.70 -0.98
C VAL A 131 10.27 -4.31 -0.46
N VAL A 132 10.03 -4.15 0.84
CA VAL A 132 8.84 -4.66 1.52
C VAL A 132 7.90 -3.49 1.83
N SER A 133 6.63 -3.63 1.47
CA SER A 133 5.61 -2.63 1.81
C SER A 133 5.30 -2.66 3.31
N GLY A 134 5.71 -1.62 4.00
CA GLY A 134 5.38 -1.36 5.40
C GLY A 134 3.99 -0.73 5.57
N SER A 135 3.65 -0.43 6.81
CA SER A 135 2.41 0.28 7.16
C SER A 135 2.65 1.23 8.33
N LEU A 136 2.07 2.41 8.26
CA LEU A 136 2.11 3.37 9.38
C LEU A 136 1.55 2.76 10.68
N SER A 137 0.68 1.75 10.60
CA SER A 137 0.18 1.03 11.77
C SER A 137 1.24 0.25 12.55
N ALA A 138 2.41 0.00 11.96
CA ALA A 138 3.56 -0.63 12.61
C ALA A 138 4.49 0.36 13.33
N THR A 139 4.28 1.66 13.17
CA THR A 139 5.07 2.70 13.81
C THR A 139 4.36 3.21 15.06
N GLY A 140 5.07 3.65 16.09
CA GLY A 140 4.51 4.24 17.29
C GLY A 140 3.78 5.57 17.00
N HIS A 141 3.02 6.04 17.97
CA HIS A 141 2.28 7.30 17.90
C HIS A 141 2.49 8.10 19.16
N ASP A 142 2.75 9.39 19.00
CA ASP A 142 2.82 10.38 20.04
C ASP A 142 1.84 11.51 19.67
N PRO A 143 0.86 11.86 20.53
CA PRO A 143 -0.08 12.93 20.23
C PRO A 143 0.57 14.31 20.07
N GLU A 144 1.75 14.53 20.68
CA GLU A 144 2.40 15.83 20.73
C GLU A 144 3.34 16.10 19.54
N ARG A 145 3.73 15.05 18.83
CA ARG A 145 4.64 15.19 17.67
C ARG A 145 4.29 14.26 16.51
N PRO A 146 4.65 14.63 15.27
CA PRO A 146 4.50 13.75 14.10
C PRO A 146 5.25 12.44 14.30
N SER A 147 4.64 11.32 13.86
CA SER A 147 5.30 10.02 13.86
C SER A 147 6.43 9.97 12.84
N ASP A 148 7.58 9.45 13.21
CA ASP A 148 8.74 9.21 12.36
C ASP A 148 9.21 7.75 12.45
N GLU A 149 10.24 7.40 11.69
CA GLU A 149 10.77 6.04 11.62
C GLU A 149 11.42 5.57 12.93
N SER A 150 11.77 6.46 13.84
CA SER A 150 12.39 6.15 15.12
C SER A 150 11.39 5.77 16.22
N MET A 151 10.10 6.08 16.03
CA MET A 151 9.09 5.81 17.04
C MET A 151 8.89 4.31 17.25
N PRO A 152 9.05 3.81 18.49
CA PRO A 152 8.85 2.41 18.80
C PRO A 152 7.37 2.03 18.70
N PHE A 153 7.12 0.82 18.26
CA PHE A 153 5.78 0.21 18.32
C PHE A 153 5.48 -0.18 19.78
N TYR A 154 4.26 0.14 20.25
CA TYR A 154 3.82 -0.22 21.59
C TYR A 154 2.95 -1.49 21.55
N PRO A 155 3.50 -2.67 21.85
CA PRO A 155 2.79 -3.95 21.72
C PRO A 155 1.69 -4.15 22.76
N PHE A 156 1.68 -3.35 23.82
CA PHE A 156 0.71 -3.44 24.92
C PHE A 156 -0.59 -2.67 24.64
N ASP A 157 -0.60 -1.78 23.66
CA ASP A 157 -1.82 -1.13 23.23
C ASP A 157 -2.75 -2.15 22.55
N ARG A 158 -4.06 -1.91 22.65
CA ARG A 158 -5.06 -2.66 21.88
C ARG A 158 -4.86 -2.40 20.38
N GLN A 159 -3.91 -3.10 19.79
CA GLN A 159 -3.61 -3.02 18.37
C GLN A 159 -4.52 -3.96 17.58
N MET A 160 -4.87 -3.53 16.38
CA MET A 160 -5.48 -4.45 15.42
C MET A 160 -4.45 -5.50 14.99
N PRO A 161 -4.86 -6.77 14.76
CA PRO A 161 -3.94 -7.84 14.34
C PRO A 161 -3.04 -7.45 13.18
N TYR A 162 -3.56 -6.68 12.23
CA TYR A 162 -2.81 -6.17 11.10
C TYR A 162 -1.61 -5.29 11.50
N GLY A 163 -1.81 -4.31 12.39
CA GLY A 163 -0.72 -3.43 12.85
C GLY A 163 0.39 -4.23 13.54
N PHE A 164 0.01 -5.17 14.40
CA PHE A 164 0.95 -6.07 15.07
C PHE A 164 1.73 -6.93 14.06
N THR A 165 1.05 -7.54 13.07
CA THR A 165 1.75 -8.34 12.06
C THR A 165 2.68 -7.51 11.18
N LYS A 166 2.31 -6.26 10.85
CA LYS A 166 3.21 -5.36 10.10
C LYS A 166 4.44 -4.95 10.92
N HIS A 167 4.32 -4.81 12.23
CA HIS A 167 5.47 -4.63 13.11
C HIS A 167 6.40 -5.86 13.08
N LEU A 168 5.83 -7.07 13.19
CA LEU A 168 6.63 -8.31 13.08
C LEU A 168 7.29 -8.45 11.70
N VAL A 169 6.64 -8.02 10.63
CA VAL A 169 7.25 -7.96 9.27
C VAL A 169 8.51 -7.08 9.27
N GLU A 170 8.51 -5.94 9.95
CA GLU A 170 9.72 -5.11 10.09
C GLU A 170 10.85 -5.88 10.79
N HIS A 171 10.55 -6.69 11.82
CA HIS A 171 11.54 -7.55 12.47
C HIS A 171 12.09 -8.64 11.53
N GLU A 172 11.24 -9.27 10.71
CA GLU A 172 11.70 -10.24 9.69
C GLU A 172 12.64 -9.56 8.67
N CYS A 173 12.34 -8.32 8.28
CA CYS A 173 13.22 -7.53 7.40
C CYS A 173 14.59 -7.27 8.07
N LEU A 174 14.62 -6.91 9.36
CA LEU A 174 15.87 -6.69 10.10
C LEU A 174 16.65 -7.98 10.27
N ARG A 175 15.97 -9.12 10.52
CA ARG A 175 16.61 -10.45 10.57
C ARG A 175 17.30 -10.77 9.24
N ALA A 176 16.57 -10.67 8.14
CA ALA A 176 17.12 -10.96 6.81
C ALA A 176 18.26 -10.00 6.43
N HIS A 177 18.18 -8.74 6.86
CA HIS A 177 19.28 -7.78 6.71
C HIS A 177 20.54 -8.22 7.47
N ALA A 178 20.40 -8.66 8.72
CA ALA A 178 21.51 -9.17 9.53
C ALA A 178 22.13 -10.45 8.92
N GLU A 179 21.36 -11.24 8.19
CA GLU A 179 21.80 -12.41 7.44
C GLU A 179 22.43 -12.05 6.06
N GLY A 180 22.49 -10.77 5.70
CA GLY A 180 23.20 -10.26 4.51
C GLY A 180 22.30 -9.83 3.34
N LEU A 181 20.96 -10.00 3.41
CA LEU A 181 20.07 -9.55 2.36
C LEU A 181 19.91 -8.02 2.38
N LYS A 182 19.97 -7.37 1.23
CA LYS A 182 19.60 -5.95 1.14
C LYS A 182 18.08 -5.81 1.19
N VAL A 183 17.56 -5.37 2.32
CA VAL A 183 16.10 -5.18 2.54
C VAL A 183 15.80 -3.75 2.94
N VAL A 184 14.77 -3.16 2.33
CA VAL A 184 14.26 -1.82 2.67
C VAL A 184 12.76 -1.90 2.89
N VAL A 185 12.25 -1.20 3.91
CA VAL A 185 10.82 -1.11 4.17
C VAL A 185 10.29 0.25 3.68
N ALA A 186 9.36 0.23 2.72
CA ALA A 186 8.63 1.41 2.27
C ALA A 186 7.28 1.47 2.97
N THR A 187 7.18 2.31 3.99
CA THR A 187 6.02 2.41 4.89
C THR A 187 4.95 3.32 4.30
N SER A 188 3.77 2.77 4.01
CA SER A 188 2.63 3.51 3.45
C SER A 188 1.69 4.06 4.52
N CYS A 189 1.07 5.19 4.18
CA CYS A 189 -0.12 5.76 4.85
C CYS A 189 -1.42 5.28 4.19
N ALA A 190 -2.54 6.00 4.35
CA ALA A 190 -3.78 5.68 3.64
C ALA A 190 -3.62 5.99 2.15
N ILE A 191 -3.71 4.97 1.31
CA ILE A 191 -3.47 5.10 -0.14
C ILE A 191 -4.77 5.51 -0.84
N ILE A 192 -4.68 6.47 -1.78
CA ILE A 192 -5.75 6.85 -2.70
C ILE A 192 -5.19 7.07 -4.11
N GLY A 193 -5.94 6.66 -5.14
CA GLY A 193 -5.55 6.81 -6.53
C GLY A 193 -6.22 5.80 -7.46
N PRO A 194 -5.83 5.76 -8.74
CA PRO A 194 -6.40 4.88 -9.76
C PRO A 194 -6.02 3.41 -9.56
N HIS A 195 -6.57 2.53 -10.40
CA HIS A 195 -6.31 1.08 -10.43
C HIS A 195 -6.60 0.36 -9.12
N ASP A 196 -7.59 0.83 -8.36
CA ASP A 196 -8.11 0.18 -7.17
C ASP A 196 -9.20 -0.84 -7.57
N TYR A 197 -8.76 -1.98 -8.15
CA TYR A 197 -9.64 -2.99 -8.76
C TYR A 197 -10.49 -3.74 -7.75
N VAL A 198 -9.97 -4.01 -6.58
CA VAL A 198 -10.72 -4.48 -5.41
C VAL A 198 -10.80 -3.29 -4.46
N PRO A 199 -11.90 -2.51 -4.49
CA PRO A 199 -11.91 -1.22 -3.82
C PRO A 199 -11.35 -1.28 -2.42
N SER A 200 -10.27 -0.54 -2.20
CA SER A 200 -9.70 -0.30 -0.89
C SER A 200 -10.73 0.42 0.00
N ARG A 201 -10.43 0.57 1.30
CA ARG A 201 -11.35 1.34 2.16
C ARG A 201 -11.57 2.75 1.68
N MET A 202 -10.51 3.42 1.22
CA MET A 202 -10.62 4.80 0.72
C MET A 202 -11.30 4.85 -0.64
N GLY A 203 -11.01 3.90 -1.54
CA GLY A 203 -11.74 3.74 -2.78
C GLY A 203 -13.24 3.50 -2.56
N GLN A 204 -13.60 2.64 -1.59
CA GLN A 204 -15.01 2.40 -1.26
C GLN A 204 -15.71 3.64 -0.70
N VAL A 205 -15.02 4.44 0.14
CA VAL A 205 -15.57 5.71 0.66
C VAL A 205 -15.81 6.70 -0.47
N LEU A 206 -14.89 6.82 -1.44
CA LEU A 206 -15.08 7.66 -2.62
C LEU A 206 -16.25 7.19 -3.49
N ILE A 207 -16.36 5.87 -3.73
CA ILE A 207 -17.49 5.28 -4.47
C ILE A 207 -18.82 5.56 -3.76
N ASP A 208 -18.88 5.33 -2.45
CA ASP A 208 -20.09 5.58 -1.65
C ASP A 208 -20.48 7.06 -1.64
N TYR A 209 -19.49 7.95 -1.60
CA TYR A 209 -19.70 9.40 -1.70
C TYR A 209 -20.28 9.78 -3.06
N ALA A 210 -19.65 9.38 -4.14
CA ALA A 210 -20.09 9.70 -5.51
C ALA A 210 -21.48 9.13 -5.83
N LYS A 211 -21.82 7.93 -5.32
CA LYS A 211 -23.15 7.33 -5.42
C LYS A 211 -24.20 8.00 -4.52
N GLY A 212 -23.80 8.88 -3.59
CA GLY A 212 -24.69 9.50 -2.61
C GLY A 212 -25.18 8.54 -1.53
N SER A 213 -24.54 7.37 -1.37
CA SER A 213 -24.85 6.38 -0.34
C SER A 213 -24.17 6.68 1.01
N LEU A 214 -23.17 7.53 1.02
CA LEU A 214 -22.50 8.00 2.24
C LEU A 214 -23.33 9.10 2.90
N ARG A 215 -24.19 8.74 3.86
CA ARG A 215 -25.10 9.65 4.52
C ARG A 215 -24.52 10.40 5.71
N ALA A 216 -23.48 9.84 6.32
CA ALA A 216 -22.86 10.36 7.52
C ALA A 216 -21.35 10.08 7.51
N TYR A 217 -20.59 10.91 8.21
CA TYR A 217 -19.17 10.71 8.43
C TYR A 217 -18.78 11.09 9.87
N ILE A 218 -17.59 10.66 10.29
CA ILE A 218 -17.04 10.88 11.62
C ILE A 218 -15.89 11.89 11.48
N PRO A 219 -15.80 12.92 12.34
CA PRO A 219 -14.64 13.79 12.38
C PRO A 219 -13.39 13.01 12.78
N GLY A 220 -12.25 13.48 12.32
CA GLY A 220 -10.94 12.88 12.58
C GLY A 220 -9.99 13.22 11.43
N GLY A 221 -8.92 12.49 11.29
CA GLY A 221 -7.97 12.70 10.20
C GLY A 221 -6.95 11.59 10.07
N PHE A 222 -6.33 11.55 8.88
CA PHE A 222 -5.30 10.57 8.51
C PHE A 222 -4.16 11.24 7.75
N GLU A 223 -3.04 10.53 7.73
CA GLU A 223 -2.04 10.75 6.70
C GLU A 223 -2.42 9.97 5.44
N PHE A 224 -2.35 10.65 4.31
CA PHE A 224 -2.62 10.10 2.99
C PHE A 224 -1.36 10.05 2.15
N VAL A 225 -1.35 9.10 1.22
CA VAL A 225 -0.36 9.02 0.16
C VAL A 225 -1.06 8.73 -1.17
N SER A 226 -0.69 9.45 -2.22
CA SER A 226 -1.17 9.13 -3.56
C SER A 226 -0.58 7.81 -4.05
N THR A 227 -1.28 7.10 -4.96
CA THR A 227 -0.70 5.90 -5.58
C THR A 227 0.56 6.21 -6.35
N LEU A 228 0.67 7.38 -6.99
CA LEU A 228 1.89 7.80 -7.68
C LEU A 228 3.05 7.96 -6.70
N ASP A 229 2.81 8.61 -5.57
CA ASP A 229 3.83 8.86 -4.55
C ASP A 229 4.31 7.57 -3.88
N ILE A 230 3.38 6.67 -3.52
CA ILE A 230 3.79 5.41 -2.88
C ILE A 230 4.54 4.50 -3.86
N VAL A 231 4.16 4.48 -5.13
CA VAL A 231 4.88 3.77 -6.19
C VAL A 231 6.27 4.36 -6.36
N GLU A 232 6.38 5.68 -6.50
CA GLU A 232 7.67 6.37 -6.62
C GLU A 232 8.53 6.10 -5.38
N GLY A 233 7.95 6.15 -4.18
CA GLY A 233 8.64 5.82 -2.94
C GLY A 233 9.21 4.40 -2.92
N HIS A 234 8.50 3.41 -3.49
CA HIS A 234 9.00 2.03 -3.62
C HIS A 234 10.13 1.94 -4.64
N VAL A 235 10.02 2.63 -5.78
CA VAL A 235 11.08 2.69 -6.80
C VAL A 235 12.33 3.36 -6.25
N LEU A 236 12.20 4.47 -5.57
CA LEU A 236 13.30 5.17 -4.90
C LEU A 236 13.94 4.33 -3.79
N ALA A 237 13.13 3.62 -2.99
CA ALA A 237 13.62 2.69 -1.97
C ALA A 237 14.42 1.54 -2.59
N MET A 238 13.99 1.00 -3.74
CA MET A 238 14.75 0.00 -4.49
C MET A 238 16.07 0.57 -4.99
N LYS A 239 16.05 1.76 -5.57
CA LYS A 239 17.22 2.40 -6.18
C LYS A 239 18.23 2.88 -5.14
N SER A 240 17.80 3.64 -4.14
CA SER A 240 18.67 4.42 -3.24
C SER A 240 18.47 4.11 -1.75
N GLY A 241 17.43 3.36 -1.36
CA GLY A 241 17.17 3.08 0.05
C GLY A 241 18.29 2.27 0.69
N ARG A 242 18.72 2.68 1.89
CA ARG A 242 19.73 1.97 2.66
C ARG A 242 19.16 0.68 3.25
N SER A 243 19.90 -0.41 3.12
CA SER A 243 19.51 -1.71 3.66
C SER A 243 19.32 -1.65 5.19
N GLY A 244 18.31 -2.36 5.70
CA GLY A 244 17.93 -2.36 7.09
C GLY A 244 17.14 -1.11 7.53
N GLN A 245 16.84 -0.17 6.61
CA GLN A 245 16.11 1.04 6.92
C GLN A 245 14.65 0.97 6.49
N LYS A 246 13.80 1.71 7.20
CA LYS A 246 12.44 2.02 6.77
C LYS A 246 12.33 3.49 6.41
N TYR A 247 11.41 3.80 5.50
CA TYR A 247 11.11 5.13 5.02
C TYR A 247 9.59 5.32 4.99
N ILE A 248 9.10 6.35 5.67
CA ILE A 248 7.67 6.70 5.64
C ILE A 248 7.42 7.53 4.37
N ILE A 249 6.54 7.00 3.53
CA ILE A 249 6.12 7.63 2.28
C ILE A 249 4.71 8.19 2.51
N SER A 250 4.62 9.51 2.59
CA SER A 250 3.36 10.23 2.83
C SER A 250 3.28 11.47 1.95
N SER A 251 2.07 11.80 1.48
CA SER A 251 1.81 13.02 0.72
C SER A 251 1.37 14.16 1.65
N THR A 252 0.33 13.94 2.45
CA THR A 252 -0.22 14.96 3.34
C THR A 252 -1.15 14.41 4.41
N TYR A 253 -1.22 15.09 5.53
CA TYR A 253 -2.31 14.93 6.50
C TYR A 253 -3.56 15.66 6.01
N MET A 254 -4.72 15.01 6.13
CA MET A 254 -6.01 15.61 5.83
C MET A 254 -7.06 15.18 6.85
N SER A 255 -7.84 16.13 7.33
CA SER A 255 -9.02 15.82 8.13
C SER A 255 -10.11 15.20 7.26
N VAL A 256 -11.02 14.45 7.88
CA VAL A 256 -12.18 13.88 7.16
C VAL A 256 -13.08 14.99 6.61
N ASP A 257 -13.19 16.13 7.30
CA ASP A 257 -13.95 17.29 6.82
C ASP A 257 -13.37 17.86 5.52
N GLU A 258 -12.04 18.02 5.42
CA GLU A 258 -11.34 18.46 4.21
C GLU A 258 -11.46 17.41 3.10
N LEU A 259 -11.32 16.11 3.42
CA LEU A 259 -11.48 15.03 2.46
C LEU A 259 -12.90 15.00 1.86
N MET A 260 -13.95 15.19 2.67
CA MET A 260 -15.32 15.25 2.17
C MET A 260 -15.53 16.48 1.27
N THR A 261 -14.87 17.60 1.56
CA THR A 261 -14.89 18.80 0.70
C THR A 261 -14.21 18.50 -0.63
N LEU A 262 -13.01 17.93 -0.60
CA LEU A 262 -12.27 17.54 -1.80
C LEU A 262 -13.05 16.52 -2.66
N PHE A 263 -13.73 15.55 -2.04
CA PHE A 263 -14.59 14.63 -2.78
C PHE A 263 -15.75 15.35 -3.46
N GLY A 264 -16.33 16.37 -2.80
CA GLY A 264 -17.37 17.21 -3.40
C GLY A 264 -16.88 17.99 -4.63
N GLU A 265 -15.70 18.58 -4.54
CA GLU A 265 -15.06 19.31 -5.65
C GLU A 265 -14.77 18.41 -6.85
N VAL A 266 -14.31 17.18 -6.60
CA VAL A 266 -13.96 16.23 -7.66
C VAL A 266 -15.17 15.57 -8.28
N THR A 267 -16.17 15.18 -7.47
CA THR A 267 -17.32 14.39 -7.94
C THR A 267 -18.53 15.22 -8.33
N GLY A 268 -18.58 16.50 -7.96
CA GLY A 268 -19.76 17.35 -8.09
C GLY A 268 -20.92 16.99 -7.13
N CYS A 269 -20.70 16.03 -6.23
CA CYS A 269 -21.73 15.58 -5.29
C CYS A 269 -21.72 16.39 -3.98
N PRO A 270 -22.89 16.62 -3.34
CA PRO A 270 -22.94 17.36 -2.10
C PRO A 270 -22.33 16.58 -0.93
N LYS A 271 -21.68 17.30 -0.01
CA LYS A 271 -21.13 16.73 1.22
C LYS A 271 -22.22 16.06 2.06
N PRO A 272 -21.95 14.90 2.70
CA PRO A 272 -22.91 14.24 3.59
C PRO A 272 -23.36 15.19 4.71
N ARG A 273 -24.69 15.22 4.98
CA ARG A 273 -25.27 16.19 5.91
C ARG A 273 -25.02 15.87 7.39
N LEU A 274 -24.82 14.57 7.70
CA LEU A 274 -24.69 14.13 9.09
C LEU A 274 -23.22 13.97 9.47
N ARG A 275 -22.74 14.85 10.35
CA ARG A 275 -21.44 14.75 11.00
C ARG A 275 -21.66 14.19 12.40
N LEU A 276 -21.32 12.92 12.61
CA LEU A 276 -21.61 12.19 13.83
C LEU A 276 -20.47 12.37 14.85
N PRO A 277 -20.77 12.75 16.12
CA PRO A 277 -19.72 12.83 17.13
C PRO A 277 -18.96 11.51 17.30
N ALA A 278 -17.64 11.58 17.40
CA ALA A 278 -16.80 10.40 17.45
C ALA A 278 -17.11 9.49 18.65
N GLY A 279 -17.42 10.06 19.82
CA GLY A 279 -17.80 9.29 21.01
C GLY A 279 -19.09 8.48 20.81
N VAL A 280 -20.09 9.05 20.15
CA VAL A 280 -21.33 8.35 19.78
C VAL A 280 -21.03 7.20 18.83
N MET A 281 -20.18 7.45 17.82
CA MET A 281 -19.82 6.43 16.85
C MET A 281 -18.93 5.32 17.45
N ALA A 282 -18.08 5.62 18.44
CA ALA A 282 -17.31 4.61 19.15
C ALA A 282 -18.25 3.62 19.87
N VAL A 283 -19.28 4.13 20.54
CA VAL A 283 -20.30 3.29 21.21
C VAL A 283 -21.10 2.49 20.19
N ILE A 284 -21.57 3.12 19.11
CA ILE A 284 -22.31 2.42 18.03
C ILE A 284 -21.44 1.33 17.40
N ALA A 285 -20.18 1.60 17.12
CA ALA A 285 -19.27 0.63 16.54
C ALA A 285 -19.02 -0.56 17.47
N GLU A 286 -18.85 -0.31 18.78
CA GLU A 286 -18.66 -1.36 19.80
C GLU A 286 -19.91 -2.24 19.94
N VAL A 287 -21.09 -1.63 20.01
CA VAL A 287 -22.36 -2.37 20.08
C VAL A 287 -22.62 -3.17 18.80
N ALA A 288 -22.37 -2.57 17.63
CA ALA A 288 -22.52 -3.25 16.36
C ALA A 288 -21.54 -4.42 16.21
N ASP A 289 -20.30 -4.29 16.67
CA ASP A 289 -19.30 -5.36 16.60
C ASP A 289 -19.67 -6.53 17.52
N ARG A 290 -20.24 -6.26 18.72
CA ARG A 290 -20.63 -7.29 19.66
C ARG A 290 -21.91 -8.02 19.32
N SER A 291 -22.88 -7.35 18.70
CA SER A 291 -24.22 -7.92 18.47
C SER A 291 -24.55 -8.10 17.00
N TRP A 292 -24.54 -7.01 16.21
CA TRP A 292 -25.02 -7.04 14.83
C TRP A 292 -24.19 -7.94 13.92
N PHE A 293 -22.86 -7.90 14.02
CA PHE A 293 -21.99 -8.70 13.17
C PHE A 293 -21.88 -10.16 13.59
N ARG A 294 -22.30 -10.51 14.79
CA ARG A 294 -22.51 -11.92 15.18
C ARG A 294 -23.75 -12.52 14.50
N LEU A 295 -24.80 -11.71 14.35
CA LEU A 295 -26.05 -12.12 13.69
C LEU A 295 -25.95 -12.06 12.15
N PHE A 296 -25.15 -11.14 11.62
CA PHE A 296 -24.98 -10.90 10.19
C PHE A 296 -23.50 -10.87 9.76
N PRO A 297 -22.76 -11.99 9.80
CA PRO A 297 -21.32 -12.04 9.57
C PRO A 297 -20.90 -11.58 8.17
N ASN A 298 -21.77 -11.74 7.16
CA ASN A 298 -21.51 -11.41 5.76
C ASN A 298 -21.76 -9.93 5.40
N ARG A 299 -22.20 -9.09 6.35
CA ARG A 299 -22.40 -7.67 6.08
C ARG A 299 -21.07 -6.90 6.16
N PRO A 300 -20.83 -5.95 5.24
CA PRO A 300 -19.59 -5.16 5.25
C PRO A 300 -19.47 -4.34 6.54
N ARG A 301 -18.37 -4.50 7.25
CA ARG A 301 -18.06 -3.77 8.49
C ARG A 301 -17.49 -2.41 8.16
N ARG A 302 -18.33 -1.42 7.89
CA ARG A 302 -17.90 -0.07 7.50
C ARG A 302 -17.25 0.72 8.63
N PHE A 303 -17.81 0.64 9.82
CA PHE A 303 -17.35 1.34 11.02
C PHE A 303 -16.95 0.32 12.08
N THR A 304 -15.66 0.02 12.16
CA THR A 304 -15.11 -0.81 13.23
C THR A 304 -14.59 0.05 14.37
N PRO A 305 -14.59 -0.42 15.63
CA PRO A 305 -14.00 0.32 16.74
C PRO A 305 -12.56 0.76 16.48
N GLY A 306 -11.78 -0.11 15.82
CA GLY A 306 -10.40 0.19 15.41
C GLY A 306 -10.29 1.34 14.42
N ALA A 307 -11.19 1.39 13.40
CA ALA A 307 -11.20 2.47 12.42
C ALA A 307 -11.58 3.82 13.07
N VAL A 308 -12.53 3.82 14.02
CA VAL A 308 -12.90 5.04 14.76
C VAL A 308 -11.72 5.53 15.60
N ARG A 309 -11.00 4.63 16.31
CA ARG A 309 -9.80 4.99 17.07
C ARG A 309 -8.71 5.60 16.18
N LEU A 310 -8.42 4.99 15.03
CA LEU A 310 -7.42 5.52 14.08
C LEU A 310 -7.76 6.93 13.60
N LEU A 311 -9.04 7.21 13.32
CA LEU A 311 -9.50 8.56 12.97
C LEU A 311 -9.23 9.59 14.07
N GLN A 312 -9.47 9.18 15.33
CA GLN A 312 -9.34 10.06 16.50
C GLN A 312 -7.90 10.33 16.93
N MET A 313 -6.95 9.52 16.44
CA MET A 313 -5.53 9.74 16.74
C MET A 313 -4.98 11.00 16.08
N HIS A 314 -5.65 11.54 15.05
CA HIS A 314 -5.18 12.70 14.27
C HIS A 314 -3.70 12.62 13.89
N ARG A 315 -3.25 11.41 13.63
CA ARG A 315 -1.85 11.07 13.46
C ARG A 315 -1.25 11.75 12.23
N LYS A 316 -0.26 12.58 12.47
CA LYS A 316 0.60 13.18 11.45
C LYS A 316 1.91 12.41 11.34
N VAL A 317 2.60 12.50 10.21
CA VAL A 317 3.92 11.90 10.03
C VAL A 317 4.96 12.92 9.58
N ASP A 318 6.20 12.62 9.92
CA ASP A 318 7.37 13.31 9.41
C ASP A 318 8.03 12.41 8.34
N HIS A 319 7.96 12.81 7.09
CA HIS A 319 8.56 12.10 5.97
C HIS A 319 9.91 12.70 5.51
N ARG A 320 10.57 13.52 6.36
CA ARG A 320 11.86 14.17 6.03
C ARG A 320 12.92 13.16 5.62
N LYS A 321 12.98 12.00 6.29
CA LYS A 321 13.95 10.96 5.95
C LYS A 321 13.80 10.47 4.50
N ALA A 322 12.57 10.21 4.04
CA ALA A 322 12.33 9.83 2.65
C ALA A 322 12.70 10.96 1.68
N ARG A 323 12.39 12.20 2.04
CA ARG A 323 12.76 13.37 1.23
C ARG A 323 14.26 13.53 1.12
N ASP A 324 14.99 13.45 2.23
CA ASP A 324 16.40 13.82 2.30
C ASP A 324 17.31 12.68 1.82
N GLU A 325 16.97 11.41 2.07
CA GLU A 325 17.78 10.26 1.68
C GLU A 325 17.37 9.64 0.32
N LEU A 326 16.09 9.70 -0.05
CA LEU A 326 15.59 9.12 -1.30
C LEU A 326 15.32 10.16 -2.39
N GLY A 327 15.28 11.44 -2.04
CA GLY A 327 14.84 12.49 -2.96
C GLY A 327 13.32 12.51 -3.19
N PHE A 328 12.53 11.84 -2.32
CA PHE A 328 11.08 11.77 -2.42
C PHE A 328 10.43 13.16 -2.40
N ARG A 329 9.46 13.39 -3.29
CA ARG A 329 8.69 14.63 -3.36
C ARG A 329 7.21 14.28 -3.53
N PRO A 330 6.36 14.60 -2.54
CA PRO A 330 4.93 14.30 -2.62
C PRO A 330 4.21 15.19 -3.63
N THR A 331 3.18 14.63 -4.26
CA THR A 331 2.26 15.32 -5.17
C THR A 331 0.98 15.76 -4.45
N PRO A 332 0.21 16.73 -5.01
CA PRO A 332 -1.07 17.13 -4.42
C PRO A 332 -2.06 15.96 -4.36
N LEU A 333 -2.70 15.75 -3.20
CA LEU A 333 -3.65 14.63 -3.02
C LEU A 333 -4.91 14.82 -3.88
N SER A 334 -5.26 16.05 -4.25
CA SER A 334 -6.37 16.37 -5.16
C SER A 334 -6.25 15.65 -6.50
N ASP A 335 -5.04 15.53 -7.03
CA ASP A 335 -4.79 14.86 -8.31
C ASP A 335 -5.02 13.35 -8.19
N ALA A 336 -4.61 12.76 -7.07
CA ALA A 336 -4.84 11.36 -6.78
C ALA A 336 -6.34 11.03 -6.61
N VAL A 337 -7.09 11.90 -5.93
CA VAL A 337 -8.55 11.74 -5.76
C VAL A 337 -9.25 11.85 -7.11
N ARG A 338 -8.86 12.82 -7.94
CA ARG A 338 -9.39 12.98 -9.29
C ARG A 338 -9.11 11.75 -10.15
N ALA A 339 -7.86 11.29 -10.19
CA ALA A 339 -7.46 10.10 -10.94
C ALA A 339 -8.19 8.83 -10.46
N ALA A 340 -8.42 8.68 -9.15
CA ALA A 340 -9.21 7.59 -8.60
C ALA A 340 -10.67 7.64 -9.07
N TYR A 341 -11.30 8.83 -9.02
CA TYR A 341 -12.66 9.03 -9.47
C TYR A 341 -12.83 8.72 -10.95
N GLU A 342 -11.95 9.28 -11.80
CA GLU A 342 -11.94 9.06 -13.25
C GLU A 342 -11.73 7.59 -13.60
N ASP A 343 -10.86 6.87 -12.88
CA ASP A 343 -10.66 5.42 -13.06
C ASP A 343 -11.93 4.63 -12.72
N PHE A 344 -12.58 4.92 -11.61
CA PHE A 344 -13.85 4.28 -11.25
C PHE A 344 -14.98 4.60 -12.23
N VAL A 345 -15.02 5.80 -12.78
CA VAL A 345 -15.98 6.17 -13.86
C VAL A 345 -15.69 5.40 -15.12
N ARG A 346 -14.45 5.39 -15.60
CA ARG A 346 -14.03 4.67 -16.82
C ARG A 346 -14.34 3.18 -16.73
N ARG A 347 -14.19 2.59 -15.55
CA ARG A 347 -14.50 1.17 -15.27
C ARG A 347 -15.98 0.90 -15.01
N GLY A 348 -16.84 1.90 -15.09
CA GLY A 348 -18.30 1.76 -14.84
C GLY A 348 -18.67 1.48 -13.39
N VAL A 349 -17.74 1.61 -12.44
CA VAL A 349 -17.99 1.44 -10.99
C VAL A 349 -18.80 2.62 -10.44
N ILE A 350 -18.50 3.82 -10.94
CA ILE A 350 -19.25 5.05 -10.66
C ILE A 350 -19.93 5.51 -11.96
N VAL A 351 -21.22 5.81 -11.88
CA VAL A 351 -21.96 6.52 -12.93
C VAL A 351 -22.05 7.99 -12.51
N PRO A 352 -21.42 8.93 -13.24
CA PRO A 352 -21.52 10.34 -12.91
C PRO A 352 -22.98 10.81 -12.89
N LYS A 353 -23.33 11.65 -11.94
CA LYS A 353 -24.63 12.34 -11.96
C LYS A 353 -24.52 13.48 -12.96
N VAL A 354 -25.34 13.45 -13.99
CA VAL A 354 -25.52 14.52 -14.97
C VAL A 354 -26.13 15.75 -14.30
#